data_d3cd1c30ff222ac16b77fa926d941ed0
#
_entry.id   d3cd1c30ff222ac16b77fa926d941ed0
#
_cell.length_a   1.000
_cell.length_b   1.000
_cell.length_c   1.000
_cell.angle_alpha   90.00
_cell.angle_beta   90.00
_cell.angle_gamma   90.00
#
_symmetry.space_group_name_H-M   'P 1'
#
loop_
_entity.id
_entity.type
_entity.pdbx_description
1 polymer ?
#
loop_
_entity_poly.entity_id
_entity_poly.type
_entity_poly.pdbx_seq_one_letter_code
_entity_poly.pdbx_strand_id
1 'polypeptide(L)'
;CGVGVDVPTTVDADRFKKKYNLDNYVIYVGRIDEGKDCPRLFNYFMEYKKRNKNNLKLVLMGKAVCEIPKHPDIISLGFVTDEDKFDGISGAKALILPSKFESLSISVLEAMTLSKPVIVNGICDVLKGHCVKSNGGLYYKNFFEFEGCVNYLLEHTDVYEIMCKNARKYVEDYFQWEDIMKKFDDIIKLVGEKNEAENK
;
A
#
# COMPACT_ATOMS: atom_id res chain seq x y z
N CYS A 1 -5.97 14.13 -15.39
CA CYS A 1 -4.64 14.32 -14.81
C CYS A 1 -4.44 13.30 -13.72
N GLY A 2 -3.21 12.85 -13.47
CA GLY A 2 -2.84 11.87 -12.47
C GLY A 2 -1.78 12.43 -11.53
N VAL A 3 -1.23 11.55 -10.69
CA VAL A 3 -0.08 11.85 -9.83
C VAL A 3 0.99 10.81 -10.13
N GLY A 4 2.23 11.24 -10.32
CA GLY A 4 3.39 10.35 -10.37
C GLY A 4 3.80 9.92 -8.98
N VAL A 5 4.49 8.80 -8.87
CA VAL A 5 5.01 8.28 -7.59
C VAL A 5 6.49 8.01 -7.71
N ASP A 6 7.24 8.62 -6.81
CA ASP A 6 8.67 8.41 -6.69
C ASP A 6 8.98 7.58 -5.45
N VAL A 7 9.88 6.63 -5.59
CA VAL A 7 10.50 5.91 -4.49
C VAL A 7 12.02 5.98 -4.64
N PRO A 8 12.80 5.91 -3.55
CA PRO A 8 14.25 5.89 -3.64
C PRO A 8 14.75 4.73 -4.52
N THR A 9 15.81 4.99 -5.28
CA THR A 9 16.44 3.98 -6.13
C THR A 9 17.14 2.90 -5.32
N THR A 10 17.52 3.22 -4.08
CA THR A 10 18.19 2.30 -3.15
C THR A 10 17.33 2.07 -1.92
N VAL A 11 16.83 0.84 -1.76
CA VAL A 11 16.12 0.39 -0.57
C VAL A 11 16.77 -0.88 -0.05
N ASP A 12 16.81 -1.04 1.27
CA ASP A 12 17.46 -2.17 1.94
C ASP A 12 16.53 -2.80 2.99
N ALA A 13 15.82 -3.85 2.57
CA ALA A 13 14.94 -4.62 3.43
C ALA A 13 15.65 -5.22 4.64
N ASP A 14 16.91 -5.65 4.47
CA ASP A 14 17.67 -6.30 5.54
C ASP A 14 18.12 -5.29 6.59
N ARG A 15 18.43 -4.05 6.20
CA ARG A 15 18.71 -2.96 7.14
C ARG A 15 17.53 -2.74 8.08
N PHE A 16 16.33 -2.64 7.54
CA PHE A 16 15.11 -2.47 8.32
C PHE A 16 14.84 -3.66 9.24
N LYS A 17 14.90 -4.88 8.70
CA LYS A 17 14.67 -6.11 9.45
C LYS A 17 15.63 -6.25 10.64
N LYS A 18 16.90 -5.95 10.44
CA LYS A 18 17.92 -5.96 11.52
C LYS A 18 17.65 -4.88 12.56
N LYS A 19 17.36 -3.65 12.12
CA LYS A 19 17.13 -2.50 13.01
C LYS A 19 15.97 -2.74 13.97
N TYR A 20 14.88 -3.31 13.48
CA TYR A 20 13.66 -3.50 14.26
C TYR A 20 13.41 -4.94 14.73
N ASN A 21 14.37 -5.85 14.49
CA ASN A 21 14.26 -7.27 14.80
C ASN A 21 12.99 -7.90 14.23
N LEU A 22 12.76 -7.69 12.94
CA LEU A 22 11.58 -8.14 12.19
C LEU A 22 12.03 -9.09 11.09
N ASP A 23 11.22 -10.10 10.79
CA ASP A 23 11.48 -11.01 9.68
C ASP A 23 10.26 -11.15 8.77
N ASN A 24 9.16 -11.66 9.31
CA ASN A 24 7.93 -11.93 8.58
C ASN A 24 6.82 -10.97 9.02
N TYR A 25 6.46 -10.01 8.16
CA TYR A 25 5.47 -8.99 8.53
C TYR A 25 4.70 -8.47 7.33
N VAL A 26 3.51 -7.99 7.63
CA VAL A 26 2.72 -7.07 6.79
C VAL A 26 2.81 -5.68 7.37
N ILE A 27 2.67 -4.65 6.53
CA ILE A 27 2.92 -3.27 6.94
C ILE A 27 1.72 -2.37 6.65
N TYR A 28 1.45 -1.45 7.56
CA TYR A 28 0.56 -0.31 7.37
C TYR A 28 1.39 0.98 7.40
N VAL A 29 1.17 1.86 6.44
CA VAL A 29 1.84 3.17 6.36
C VAL A 29 0.80 4.27 6.21
N GLY A 30 0.76 5.17 7.19
CA GLY A 30 -0.18 6.29 7.20
C GLY A 30 -0.58 6.72 8.62
N ARG A 31 -1.46 7.71 8.71
CA ARG A 31 -2.01 8.13 9.99
C ARG A 31 -2.88 7.00 10.58
N ILE A 32 -2.59 6.64 11.82
CA ILE A 32 -3.26 5.53 12.52
C ILE A 32 -4.46 6.11 13.27
N ASP A 33 -5.64 6.04 12.65
CA ASP A 33 -6.87 6.62 13.19
C ASP A 33 -8.13 5.85 12.78
N GLU A 34 -9.27 6.29 13.32
CA GLU A 34 -10.58 5.73 13.00
C GLU A 34 -11.02 6.03 11.56
N GLY A 35 -10.64 7.20 11.01
CA GLY A 35 -10.95 7.58 9.63
C GLY A 35 -10.30 6.65 8.61
N LYS A 36 -9.14 6.10 8.95
CA LYS A 36 -8.46 5.05 8.18
C LYS A 36 -8.91 3.62 8.52
N ASP A 37 -9.91 3.47 9.39
CA ASP A 37 -10.44 2.18 9.87
C ASP A 37 -9.37 1.27 10.53
N CYS A 38 -8.33 1.88 11.15
CA CYS A 38 -7.25 1.15 11.81
C CYS A 38 -7.73 0.25 12.96
N PRO A 39 -8.71 0.64 13.81
CA PRO A 39 -9.25 -0.24 14.85
C PRO A 39 -9.81 -1.55 14.29
N ARG A 40 -10.43 -1.53 13.11
CA ARG A 40 -10.91 -2.76 12.43
C ARG A 40 -9.74 -3.63 11.99
N LEU A 41 -8.68 -3.04 11.42
CA LEU A 41 -7.47 -3.78 11.06
C LEU A 41 -6.88 -4.48 12.28
N PHE A 42 -6.79 -3.79 13.44
CA PHE A 42 -6.27 -4.40 14.66
C PHE A 42 -7.13 -5.59 15.10
N ASN A 43 -8.45 -5.44 15.12
CA ASN A 43 -9.36 -6.50 15.48
C ASN A 43 -9.24 -7.69 14.52
N TYR A 44 -9.16 -7.45 13.22
CA TYR A 44 -8.98 -8.50 12.23
C TYR A 44 -7.63 -9.20 12.38
N PHE A 45 -6.55 -8.45 12.60
CA PHE A 45 -5.24 -9.04 12.77
C PHE A 45 -5.14 -9.86 14.07
N MET A 46 -5.68 -9.38 15.18
CA MET A 46 -5.73 -10.15 16.43
C MET A 46 -6.55 -11.43 16.29
N GLU A 47 -7.70 -11.37 15.62
CA GLU A 47 -8.51 -12.56 15.36
C GLU A 47 -7.79 -13.54 14.41
N TYR A 48 -7.11 -13.01 13.38
CA TYR A 48 -6.26 -13.79 12.51
C TYR A 48 -5.18 -14.56 13.30
N LYS A 49 -4.50 -13.91 14.24
CA LYS A 49 -3.46 -14.53 15.08
C LYS A 49 -3.98 -15.61 16.03
N LYS A 50 -5.22 -15.50 16.51
CA LYS A 50 -5.85 -16.57 17.31
C LYS A 50 -6.10 -17.82 16.48
N ARG A 51 -6.48 -17.66 15.22
CA ARG A 51 -6.85 -18.75 14.32
C ARG A 51 -5.64 -19.35 13.60
N ASN A 52 -4.63 -18.55 13.32
CA ASN A 52 -3.46 -18.93 12.52
C ASN A 52 -2.18 -18.80 13.36
N LYS A 53 -1.63 -19.95 13.75
CA LYS A 53 -0.38 -20.02 14.54
C LYS A 53 0.85 -19.86 13.65
N ASN A 54 1.20 -18.62 13.29
CA ASN A 54 2.38 -18.27 12.52
C ASN A 54 3.15 -17.11 13.18
N ASN A 55 4.33 -16.77 12.66
CA ASN A 55 5.17 -15.68 13.16
C ASN A 55 4.92 -14.33 12.46
N LEU A 56 3.83 -14.20 11.70
CA LEU A 56 3.50 -12.96 11.00
C LEU A 56 3.25 -11.83 12.00
N LYS A 57 3.83 -10.66 11.73
CA LYS A 57 3.62 -9.44 12.51
C LYS A 57 2.91 -8.37 11.68
N LEU A 58 2.20 -7.49 12.34
CA LEU A 58 1.65 -6.26 11.77
C LEU A 58 2.52 -5.08 12.22
N VAL A 59 3.20 -4.45 11.30
CA VAL A 59 4.02 -3.27 11.54
C VAL A 59 3.23 -2.02 11.15
N LEU A 60 3.19 -1.05 12.03
CA LEU A 60 2.47 0.21 11.85
C LEU A 60 3.47 1.36 11.80
N MET A 61 3.46 2.13 10.72
CA MET A 61 4.25 3.35 10.55
C MET A 61 3.35 4.55 10.38
N GLY A 62 3.52 5.54 11.26
CA GLY A 62 2.81 6.80 11.23
C GLY A 62 2.35 7.27 12.59
N LYS A 63 1.79 8.49 12.62
CA LYS A 63 1.29 9.08 13.84
C LYS A 63 0.02 8.37 14.30
N ALA A 64 0.04 7.84 15.52
CA ALA A 64 -1.14 7.28 16.16
C ALA A 64 -2.03 8.39 16.75
N VAL A 65 -3.31 8.34 16.39
CA VAL A 65 -4.37 9.24 16.88
C VAL A 65 -5.47 8.44 17.59
N CYS A 66 -5.56 7.13 17.31
CA CYS A 66 -6.39 6.19 18.07
C CYS A 66 -5.51 5.24 18.89
N GLU A 67 -6.12 4.55 19.84
CA GLU A 67 -5.44 3.55 20.67
C GLU A 67 -5.01 2.34 19.83
N ILE A 68 -3.76 1.93 20.04
CA ILE A 68 -3.20 0.71 19.45
C ILE A 68 -3.24 -0.39 20.52
N PRO A 69 -3.88 -1.54 20.23
CA PRO A 69 -3.98 -2.61 21.23
C PRO A 69 -2.60 -3.19 21.55
N LYS A 70 -2.39 -3.52 22.84
CA LYS A 70 -1.19 -4.21 23.29
C LYS A 70 -1.24 -5.66 22.86
N HIS A 71 -0.50 -6.00 21.81
CA HIS A 71 -0.39 -7.36 21.27
C HIS A 71 1.06 -7.62 20.84
N PRO A 72 1.65 -8.81 21.13
CA PRO A 72 3.06 -9.10 20.83
C PRO A 72 3.40 -9.07 19.34
N ASP A 73 2.41 -9.24 18.48
CA ASP A 73 2.59 -9.27 17.02
C ASP A 73 2.09 -7.97 16.34
N ILE A 74 1.69 -6.94 17.10
CA ILE A 74 1.40 -5.60 16.56
C ILE A 74 2.50 -4.65 17.02
N ILE A 75 3.30 -4.17 16.07
CA ILE A 75 4.48 -3.34 16.33
C ILE A 75 4.23 -1.95 15.79
N SER A 76 4.13 -0.96 16.66
CA SER A 76 4.02 0.45 16.26
C SER A 76 5.37 1.13 16.35
N LEU A 77 5.82 1.67 15.23
CA LEU A 77 7.11 2.37 15.13
C LEU A 77 6.95 3.90 15.23
N GLY A 78 5.70 4.38 15.24
CA GLY A 78 5.45 5.81 15.20
C GLY A 78 5.81 6.42 13.86
N PHE A 79 6.18 7.71 13.89
CA PHE A 79 6.66 8.40 12.69
C PHE A 79 8.13 8.00 12.45
N VAL A 80 8.41 7.52 11.25
CA VAL A 80 9.73 7.04 10.82
C VAL A 80 10.30 7.93 9.71
N THR A 81 11.60 7.82 9.43
CA THR A 81 12.23 8.48 8.28
C THR A 81 11.73 7.87 6.96
N ASP A 82 11.91 8.59 5.84
CA ASP A 82 11.60 8.04 4.53
C ASP A 82 12.44 6.80 4.21
N GLU A 83 13.69 6.76 4.64
CA GLU A 83 14.56 5.58 4.51
C GLU A 83 13.94 4.37 5.20
N ASP A 84 13.58 4.49 6.49
CA ASP A 84 12.92 3.40 7.24
C ASP A 84 11.57 3.02 6.63
N LYS A 85 10.82 4.00 6.11
CA LYS A 85 9.53 3.74 5.46
C LYS A 85 9.71 2.85 4.23
N PHE A 86 10.60 3.23 3.32
CA PHE A 86 10.78 2.49 2.07
C PHE A 86 11.49 1.15 2.27
N ASP A 87 12.48 1.09 3.15
CA ASP A 87 13.10 -0.17 3.56
C ASP A 87 12.08 -1.12 4.20
N GLY A 88 11.24 -0.58 5.08
CA GLY A 88 10.18 -1.35 5.73
C GLY A 88 9.13 -1.88 4.75
N ILE A 89 8.71 -1.06 3.79
CA ILE A 89 7.80 -1.52 2.73
C ILE A 89 8.47 -2.59 1.89
N SER A 90 9.74 -2.40 1.49
CA SER A 90 10.46 -3.35 0.65
C SER A 90 10.69 -4.71 1.32
N GLY A 91 10.77 -4.76 2.65
CA GLY A 91 10.91 -5.99 3.44
C GLY A 91 9.59 -6.68 3.79
N ALA A 92 8.45 -6.01 3.62
CA ALA A 92 7.14 -6.54 3.97
C ALA A 92 6.65 -7.61 2.98
N LYS A 93 5.77 -8.50 3.45
CA LYS A 93 5.03 -9.42 2.59
C LYS A 93 3.95 -8.69 1.77
N ALA A 94 3.26 -7.73 2.39
CA ALA A 94 2.28 -6.89 1.72
C ALA A 94 2.08 -5.59 2.51
N LEU A 95 1.63 -4.54 1.82
CA LEU A 95 1.06 -3.38 2.50
C LEU A 95 -0.43 -3.62 2.72
N ILE A 96 -0.91 -3.35 3.93
CA ILE A 96 -2.35 -3.42 4.25
C ILE A 96 -2.91 -2.01 4.42
N LEU A 97 -4.00 -1.69 3.71
CA LEU A 97 -4.71 -0.43 3.88
C LEU A 97 -6.21 -0.67 4.13
N PRO A 98 -6.68 -0.46 5.39
CA PRO A 98 -8.05 -0.75 5.77
C PRO A 98 -9.06 0.36 5.44
N SER A 99 -8.61 1.49 4.89
CA SER A 99 -9.43 2.69 4.63
C SER A 99 -10.65 2.38 3.78
N LYS A 100 -11.80 2.92 4.18
CA LYS A 100 -13.05 2.85 3.40
C LYS A 100 -13.13 3.94 2.34
N PHE A 101 -12.39 5.02 2.50
CA PHE A 101 -12.40 6.18 1.62
C PHE A 101 -10.99 6.65 1.33
N GLU A 102 -10.61 6.62 0.06
CA GLU A 102 -9.36 7.15 -0.47
C GLU A 102 -9.60 7.79 -1.83
N SER A 103 -8.88 8.85 -2.13
CA SER A 103 -8.89 9.46 -3.46
C SER A 103 -7.88 8.83 -4.42
N LEU A 104 -6.74 8.37 -3.89
CA LEU A 104 -5.68 7.74 -4.67
C LEU A 104 -4.89 6.70 -3.83
N SER A 105 -4.40 7.11 -2.66
CA SER A 105 -3.49 6.36 -1.77
C SER A 105 -2.06 6.23 -2.28
N ILE A 106 -1.24 7.21 -1.96
CA ILE A 106 0.20 7.21 -2.30
C ILE A 106 0.91 5.99 -1.69
N SER A 107 0.62 5.62 -0.44
CA SER A 107 1.27 4.46 0.21
C SER A 107 1.02 3.14 -0.52
N VAL A 108 -0.15 2.96 -1.13
CA VAL A 108 -0.45 1.79 -1.98
C VAL A 108 0.44 1.81 -3.23
N LEU A 109 0.55 2.95 -3.89
CA LEU A 109 1.38 3.08 -5.09
C LEU A 109 2.87 2.96 -4.77
N GLU A 110 3.34 3.51 -3.65
CA GLU A 110 4.72 3.33 -3.15
C GLU A 110 5.04 1.84 -2.93
N ALA A 111 4.13 1.09 -2.29
CA ALA A 111 4.31 -0.35 -2.10
C ALA A 111 4.36 -1.10 -3.43
N MET A 112 3.45 -0.80 -4.35
CA MET A 112 3.43 -1.40 -5.68
C MET A 112 4.69 -1.08 -6.48
N THR A 113 5.23 0.15 -6.38
CA THR A 113 6.51 0.54 -7.00
C THR A 113 7.67 -0.30 -6.47
N LEU A 114 7.63 -0.66 -5.18
CA LEU A 114 8.61 -1.55 -4.55
C LEU A 114 8.31 -3.05 -4.77
N SER A 115 7.47 -3.37 -5.76
CA SER A 115 7.08 -4.74 -6.07
C SER A 115 6.42 -5.46 -4.90
N LYS A 116 5.63 -4.74 -4.09
CA LYS A 116 4.88 -5.36 -2.99
C LYS A 116 3.40 -5.43 -3.30
N PRO A 117 2.80 -6.60 -3.14
CA PRO A 117 1.34 -6.73 -3.21
C PRO A 117 0.68 -5.91 -2.10
N VAL A 118 -0.58 -5.56 -2.34
CA VAL A 118 -1.37 -4.83 -1.35
C VAL A 118 -2.61 -5.63 -0.96
N ILE A 119 -3.05 -5.49 0.29
CA ILE A 119 -4.32 -6.03 0.81
C ILE A 119 -5.16 -4.83 1.26
N VAL A 120 -6.26 -4.57 0.60
CA VAL A 120 -7.02 -3.34 0.81
C VAL A 120 -8.50 -3.59 1.12
N ASN A 121 -9.14 -2.58 1.70
CA ASN A 121 -10.58 -2.61 1.95
C ASN A 121 -11.35 -2.49 0.61
N GLY A 122 -12.07 -3.54 0.25
CA GLY A 122 -12.84 -3.61 -1.00
C GLY A 122 -14.14 -2.79 -1.01
N ILE A 123 -14.47 -2.08 0.09
CA ILE A 123 -15.54 -1.07 0.11
C ILE A 123 -15.07 0.21 -0.59
N CYS A 124 -13.78 0.53 -0.54
CA CYS A 124 -13.20 1.65 -1.25
C CYS A 124 -12.97 1.29 -2.72
N ASP A 125 -13.78 1.84 -3.62
CA ASP A 125 -13.69 1.55 -5.06
C ASP A 125 -12.34 1.93 -5.67
N VAL A 126 -11.70 3.00 -5.18
CA VAL A 126 -10.36 3.42 -5.63
C VAL A 126 -9.32 2.34 -5.30
N LEU A 127 -9.29 1.88 -4.05
CA LEU A 127 -8.35 0.85 -3.61
C LEU A 127 -8.60 -0.48 -4.31
N LYS A 128 -9.86 -0.90 -4.38
CA LYS A 128 -10.27 -2.08 -5.15
C LYS A 128 -9.88 -1.95 -6.62
N GLY A 129 -10.07 -0.75 -7.19
CA GLY A 129 -9.68 -0.44 -8.57
C GLY A 129 -8.18 -0.66 -8.83
N HIS A 130 -7.30 -0.29 -7.91
CA HIS A 130 -5.86 -0.58 -8.01
C HIS A 130 -5.60 -2.09 -8.06
N CYS A 131 -6.23 -2.87 -7.18
CA CYS A 131 -6.07 -4.32 -7.18
C CYS A 131 -6.54 -4.99 -8.48
N VAL A 132 -7.75 -4.63 -8.94
CA VAL A 132 -8.36 -5.22 -10.13
C VAL A 132 -7.58 -4.86 -11.41
N LYS A 133 -7.15 -3.59 -11.54
CA LYS A 133 -6.41 -3.14 -12.74
C LYS A 133 -5.00 -3.70 -12.80
N SER A 134 -4.35 -3.84 -11.65
CA SER A 134 -2.97 -4.31 -11.59
C SER A 134 -2.84 -5.83 -11.56
N ASN A 135 -3.81 -6.56 -11.04
CA ASN A 135 -3.64 -7.93 -10.54
C ASN A 135 -2.43 -8.07 -9.57
N GLY A 136 -2.07 -6.96 -8.92
CA GLY A 136 -0.94 -6.84 -7.98
C GLY A 136 -1.38 -6.67 -6.53
N GLY A 137 -2.65 -6.92 -6.21
CA GLY A 137 -3.20 -6.81 -4.86
C GLY A 137 -4.49 -7.59 -4.68
N LEU A 138 -4.89 -7.75 -3.43
CA LEU A 138 -6.13 -8.41 -3.02
C LEU A 138 -6.99 -7.42 -2.25
N TYR A 139 -8.29 -7.67 -2.20
CA TYR A 139 -9.23 -6.84 -1.46
C TYR A 139 -10.20 -7.69 -0.64
N TYR A 140 -10.64 -7.14 0.49
CA TYR A 140 -11.55 -7.81 1.43
C TYR A 140 -12.67 -6.86 1.86
N LYS A 141 -13.81 -7.43 2.23
CA LYS A 141 -14.96 -6.69 2.80
C LYS A 141 -15.30 -7.13 4.23
N ASN A 142 -14.85 -8.31 4.63
CA ASN A 142 -15.08 -8.90 5.94
C ASN A 142 -13.83 -9.62 6.45
N PHE A 143 -13.92 -10.13 7.69
CA PHE A 143 -12.80 -10.82 8.33
C PHE A 143 -12.35 -12.08 7.57
N PHE A 144 -13.27 -12.90 7.10
CA PHE A 144 -12.91 -14.16 6.44
C PHE A 144 -12.20 -13.93 5.10
N GLU A 145 -12.60 -12.90 4.37
CA GLU A 145 -11.89 -12.49 3.16
C GLU A 145 -10.52 -11.91 3.48
N PHE A 146 -10.39 -11.12 4.58
CA PHE A 146 -9.09 -10.64 5.05
C PHE A 146 -8.15 -11.79 5.40
N GLU A 147 -8.62 -12.76 6.21
CA GLU A 147 -7.87 -13.98 6.55
C GLU A 147 -7.45 -14.74 5.28
N GLY A 148 -8.39 -14.91 4.35
CA GLY A 148 -8.12 -15.56 3.06
C GLY A 148 -7.06 -14.83 2.23
N CYS A 149 -7.11 -13.48 2.16
CA CYS A 149 -6.10 -12.68 1.47
C CYS A 149 -4.71 -12.87 2.07
N VAL A 150 -4.60 -12.81 3.40
CA VAL A 150 -3.31 -12.98 4.09
C VAL A 150 -2.75 -14.39 3.85
N ASN A 151 -3.55 -15.43 4.08
CA ASN A 151 -3.12 -16.81 3.89
C ASN A 151 -2.73 -17.09 2.43
N TYR A 152 -3.51 -16.56 1.47
CA TYR A 152 -3.22 -16.74 0.06
C TYR A 152 -1.84 -16.22 -0.33
N LEU A 153 -1.45 -15.04 0.14
CA LEU A 153 -0.11 -14.50 -0.12
C LEU A 153 1.02 -15.25 0.58
N LEU A 154 0.72 -15.88 1.73
CA LEU A 154 1.74 -16.62 2.48
C LEU A 154 1.95 -18.06 1.95
N GLU A 155 0.89 -18.67 1.41
CA GLU A 155 0.88 -20.08 1.01
C GLU A 155 1.20 -20.30 -0.47
N HIS A 156 0.97 -19.29 -1.35
CA HIS A 156 1.13 -19.42 -2.81
C HIS A 156 2.29 -18.55 -3.31
N THR A 157 3.51 -19.03 -3.14
CA THR A 157 4.73 -18.29 -3.48
C THR A 157 4.82 -17.93 -4.97
N ASP A 158 4.41 -18.81 -5.85
CA ASP A 158 4.36 -18.60 -7.30
C ASP A 158 3.42 -17.45 -7.69
N VAL A 159 2.22 -17.44 -7.12
CA VAL A 159 1.25 -16.36 -7.33
C VAL A 159 1.75 -15.06 -6.72
N TYR A 160 2.36 -15.12 -5.53
CA TYR A 160 2.96 -13.96 -4.87
C TYR A 160 3.99 -13.27 -5.77
N GLU A 161 4.89 -14.02 -6.40
CA GLU A 161 5.90 -13.49 -7.32
C GLU A 161 5.28 -12.83 -8.54
N ILE A 162 4.21 -13.42 -9.09
CA ILE A 162 3.45 -12.82 -10.21
C ILE A 162 2.80 -11.52 -9.76
N MET A 163 2.18 -11.49 -8.58
CA MET A 163 1.56 -10.27 -8.05
C MET A 163 2.58 -9.15 -7.79
N CYS A 164 3.76 -9.48 -7.32
CA CYS A 164 4.86 -8.53 -7.15
C CYS A 164 5.23 -7.85 -8.49
N LYS A 165 5.39 -8.63 -9.55
CA LYS A 165 5.69 -8.13 -10.90
C LYS A 165 4.55 -7.27 -11.45
N ASN A 166 3.33 -7.71 -11.27
CA ASN A 166 2.13 -7.00 -11.71
C ASN A 166 1.96 -5.66 -10.99
N ALA A 167 2.18 -5.62 -9.68
CA ALA A 167 2.14 -4.41 -8.88
C ALA A 167 3.13 -3.36 -9.42
N ARG A 168 4.38 -3.75 -9.64
CA ARG A 168 5.43 -2.89 -10.20
C ARG A 168 5.07 -2.38 -11.58
N LYS A 169 4.69 -3.29 -12.48
CA LYS A 169 4.33 -2.95 -13.85
C LYS A 169 3.17 -1.95 -13.90
N TYR A 170 2.17 -2.11 -13.06
CA TYR A 170 1.03 -1.19 -12.99
C TYR A 170 1.44 0.25 -12.69
N VAL A 171 2.37 0.46 -11.77
CA VAL A 171 2.86 1.80 -11.45
C VAL A 171 3.74 2.34 -12.57
N GLU A 172 4.58 1.51 -13.16
CA GLU A 172 5.40 1.88 -14.32
C GLU A 172 4.54 2.29 -15.53
N ASP A 173 3.42 1.61 -15.76
CA ASP A 173 2.54 1.91 -16.90
C ASP A 173 1.65 3.16 -16.69
N TYR A 174 1.32 3.53 -15.44
CA TYR A 174 0.27 4.54 -15.20
C TYR A 174 0.63 5.70 -14.28
N PHE A 175 1.73 5.62 -13.52
CA PHE A 175 2.05 6.57 -12.46
C PHE A 175 3.48 7.13 -12.54
N GLN A 176 4.07 7.17 -13.73
CA GLN A 176 5.36 7.82 -13.95
C GLN A 176 5.16 9.33 -14.11
N TRP A 177 6.02 10.12 -13.45
CA TRP A 177 5.96 11.58 -13.54
C TRP A 177 6.11 12.10 -14.96
N GLU A 178 6.98 11.49 -15.77
CA GLU A 178 7.20 11.89 -17.16
C GLU A 178 5.90 11.82 -17.99
N ASP A 179 5.14 10.72 -17.87
CA ASP A 179 3.87 10.55 -18.57
C ASP A 179 2.78 11.49 -18.07
N ILE A 180 2.77 11.75 -16.75
CA ILE A 180 1.83 12.66 -16.12
C ILE A 180 2.12 14.09 -16.58
N MET A 181 3.37 14.54 -16.56
CA MET A 181 3.76 15.88 -17.03
C MET A 181 3.45 16.08 -18.51
N LYS A 182 3.72 15.09 -19.35
CA LYS A 182 3.36 15.16 -20.77
C LYS A 182 1.85 15.36 -20.99
N LYS A 183 1.01 14.65 -20.23
CA LYS A 183 -0.46 14.86 -20.27
C LYS A 183 -0.86 16.26 -19.85
N PHE A 184 -0.19 16.85 -18.85
CA PHE A 184 -0.42 18.23 -18.45
C PHE A 184 -0.05 19.22 -19.57
N ASP A 185 1.12 19.05 -20.19
CA ASP A 185 1.57 19.90 -21.30
C ASP A 185 0.62 19.83 -22.49
N ASP A 186 0.14 18.64 -22.84
CA ASP A 186 -0.83 18.46 -23.94
C ASP A 186 -2.16 19.17 -23.64
N ILE A 187 -2.65 19.09 -22.38
CA ILE A 187 -3.88 19.80 -21.97
C ILE A 187 -3.68 21.33 -22.03
N ILE A 188 -2.55 21.84 -21.54
CA ILE A 188 -2.25 23.27 -21.54
C ILE A 188 -2.22 23.82 -22.97
N LYS A 189 -1.57 23.10 -23.90
CA LYS A 189 -1.54 23.45 -25.33
C LYS A 189 -2.95 23.52 -25.92
N LEU A 190 -3.75 22.50 -25.65
CA LEU A 190 -5.13 22.37 -26.16
C LEU A 190 -6.04 23.49 -25.66
N VAL A 191 -5.87 23.93 -24.42
CA VAL A 191 -6.62 25.07 -23.84
C VAL A 191 -6.13 26.41 -24.42
N GLY A 192 -4.81 26.56 -24.61
CA GLY A 192 -4.22 27.74 -25.23
C GLY A 192 -4.72 27.97 -26.66
N GLU A 193 -4.72 26.93 -27.50
CA GLU A 193 -5.20 26.96 -28.87
C GLU A 193 -6.71 27.31 -28.95
N LYS A 194 -7.54 26.83 -28.03
CA LYS A 194 -8.96 27.17 -27.96
C LYS A 194 -9.19 28.65 -27.65
N ASN A 195 -8.45 29.20 -26.68
CA ASN A 195 -8.56 30.59 -26.29
C ASN A 195 -8.11 31.54 -27.42
N GLU A 196 -7.11 31.16 -28.21
CA GLU A 196 -6.70 31.97 -29.39
C GLU A 196 -7.72 31.89 -30.53
N ALA A 197 -8.45 30.79 -30.67
CA ALA A 197 -9.49 30.63 -31.69
C ALA A 197 -10.78 31.40 -31.32
N GLU A 198 -11.12 31.53 -30.04
CA GLU A 198 -12.30 32.28 -29.56
C GLU A 198 -12.08 33.80 -29.53
N ASN A 199 -10.83 34.24 -29.55
CA ASN A 199 -10.47 35.70 -29.59
C ASN A 199 -10.21 36.25 -31.00
N LYS A 200 -10.47 35.48 -32.05
CA LYS A 200 -10.44 35.87 -33.46
C LYS A 200 -11.84 35.97 -34.06
#